data_52fa3633f7b0113ca135b8e080c8be02
#
_entry.id   52fa3633f7b0113ca135b8e080c8be02
#
_cell.length_a   1.000
_cell.length_b   1.000
_cell.length_c   1.000
_cell.angle_alpha   90.00
_cell.angle_beta   90.00
_cell.angle_gamma   90.00
#
_symmetry.space_group_name_H-M   'P 1'
#
loop_
_entity.id
_entity.type
_entity.pdbx_description
1 polymer ?
#
loop_
_entity_poly.entity_id
_entity_poly.type
_entity_poly.pdbx_seq_one_letter_code
_entity_poly.pdbx_strand_id
1 'polypeptide(L)'
;SDVCSSDLPLVPIDPIDPIGPIDPIEPEEPWIDPRAGLLTGGEWNDNENWDFWNSLYSSSNYGADWAGYLETWRTGMEYRAAVTVRDSSGAAVSGAKVSGMGTSAVTDNKGRAYLFWAKSEMSGGAEEFTVEYGGSTQTFTETVNGGIEPEFTLDGAAEPVPKSLDLMIMCDATGSMGDELEYLVCELEDVVTRIRSENANVPTRISVNFYRDEGDEYVVREYPFTTDLAAAVTAISEQTADGGGDTPEAVHTALKSAVSHNWD
;
A
#
# COMPACT_ATOMS: atom_id res chain seq x y z
N SER A 1 79.59 -15.98 8.58
CA SER A 1 79.15 -16.90 9.64
C SER A 1 77.87 -16.36 10.25
N ASP A 2 76.77 -16.82 9.80
CA ASP A 2 75.88 -17.83 10.31
C ASP A 2 75.26 -17.46 11.65
N VAL A 3 74.00 -17.23 11.65
CA VAL A 3 73.01 -18.02 12.46
C VAL A 3 71.62 -17.72 11.96
N CYS A 4 71.09 -18.62 11.17
CA CYS A 4 69.68 -18.81 11.01
C CYS A 4 69.27 -19.83 12.08
N SER A 5 68.59 -19.43 13.13
CA SER A 5 67.91 -20.36 14.02
C SER A 5 66.44 -20.03 14.06
N SER A 6 65.70 -20.87 13.34
CA SER A 6 64.28 -20.93 13.29
C SER A 6 63.74 -21.85 14.39
N ASP A 7 63.60 -21.33 15.60
CA ASP A 7 62.83 -21.99 16.65
C ASP A 7 61.62 -21.17 16.99
N LEU A 8 60.63 -21.20 16.09
CA LEU A 8 59.26 -20.87 16.44
C LEU A 8 58.57 -22.13 16.99
N PRO A 9 57.99 -22.09 18.17
CA PRO A 9 57.24 -23.23 18.69
C PRO A 9 56.04 -23.51 17.80
N LEU A 10 55.92 -24.77 17.36
CA LEU A 10 54.71 -25.24 16.68
C LEU A 10 53.52 -25.11 17.62
N VAL A 11 52.62 -24.19 17.27
CA VAL A 11 51.31 -24.09 17.94
C VAL A 11 50.53 -25.36 17.54
N PRO A 12 50.00 -26.14 18.50
CA PRO A 12 49.16 -27.27 18.17
C PRO A 12 47.94 -26.75 17.39
N ILE A 13 47.71 -27.32 16.21
CA ILE A 13 46.46 -27.10 15.47
C ILE A 13 45.40 -27.92 16.20
N ASP A 14 44.40 -27.23 16.77
CA ASP A 14 43.23 -27.91 17.34
C ASP A 14 42.58 -28.80 16.26
N PRO A 15 42.07 -29.97 16.63
CA PRO A 15 41.39 -30.84 15.70
C PRO A 15 40.23 -30.06 15.07
N ILE A 16 40.19 -30.04 13.74
CA ILE A 16 39.05 -29.51 13.01
C ILE A 16 37.82 -30.31 13.42
N ASP A 17 36.83 -29.64 14.00
CA ASP A 17 35.56 -30.27 14.31
C ASP A 17 35.02 -30.99 13.06
N PRO A 18 34.49 -32.21 13.20
CA PRO A 18 33.91 -32.91 12.06
C PRO A 18 32.82 -32.04 11.44
N ILE A 19 32.91 -31.81 10.12
CA ILE A 19 31.88 -31.15 9.34
C ILE A 19 30.58 -31.90 9.66
N GLY A 20 29.62 -31.18 10.26
CA GLY A 20 28.31 -31.74 10.54
C GLY A 20 27.66 -32.27 9.26
N PRO A 21 26.61 -33.10 9.37
CA PRO A 21 25.90 -33.55 8.18
C PRO A 21 25.51 -32.34 7.34
N ILE A 22 25.91 -32.37 6.07
CA ILE A 22 25.44 -31.39 5.10
C ILE A 22 23.93 -31.59 5.02
N ASP A 23 23.14 -30.58 5.38
CA ASP A 23 21.69 -30.60 5.16
C ASP A 23 21.44 -30.97 3.70
N PRO A 24 20.44 -31.81 3.40
CA PRO A 24 20.09 -32.13 2.04
C PRO A 24 19.83 -30.81 1.30
N ILE A 25 20.52 -30.59 0.18
CA ILE A 25 20.22 -29.49 -0.73
C ILE A 25 18.76 -29.70 -1.13
N GLU A 26 17.87 -28.83 -0.70
CA GLU A 26 16.50 -28.82 -1.22
C GLU A 26 16.60 -28.72 -2.75
N PRO A 27 15.84 -29.53 -3.50
CA PRO A 27 15.83 -29.42 -4.95
C PRO A 27 15.40 -28.00 -5.29
N GLU A 28 16.21 -27.29 -6.09
CA GLU A 28 15.82 -26.00 -6.63
C GLU A 28 14.46 -26.16 -7.32
N GLU A 29 13.48 -25.34 -6.95
CA GLU A 29 12.19 -25.29 -7.63
C GLU A 29 12.47 -25.08 -9.13
N PRO A 30 11.78 -25.82 -10.01
CA PRO A 30 12.00 -25.69 -11.44
C PRO A 30 11.68 -24.24 -11.87
N TRP A 31 12.64 -23.60 -12.54
CA TRP A 31 12.41 -22.28 -13.14
C TRP A 31 11.16 -22.30 -14.03
N ILE A 32 10.27 -21.37 -13.80
CA ILE A 32 9.05 -21.18 -14.59
C ILE A 32 9.23 -19.88 -15.39
N ASP A 33 9.11 -19.96 -16.70
CA ASP A 33 9.18 -18.76 -17.56
C ASP A 33 8.13 -17.72 -17.11
N PRO A 34 8.52 -16.45 -16.91
CA PRO A 34 7.60 -15.39 -16.56
C PRO A 34 6.49 -15.24 -17.59
N ARG A 35 5.25 -15.22 -17.13
CA ARG A 35 4.07 -14.97 -17.95
C ARG A 35 2.93 -14.40 -17.11
N ALA A 36 2.06 -13.61 -17.72
CA ALA A 36 0.91 -13.05 -17.05
C ALA A 36 0.04 -14.12 -16.36
N GLY A 37 -0.47 -13.79 -15.19
CA GLY A 37 -1.31 -14.66 -14.36
C GLY A 37 -0.53 -15.62 -13.46
N LEU A 38 0.77 -15.53 -13.35
CA LEU A 38 1.57 -16.29 -12.38
C LEU A 38 1.66 -15.57 -11.03
N LEU A 39 1.79 -14.24 -11.03
CA LEU A 39 1.68 -13.49 -9.82
C LEU A 39 0.22 -13.45 -9.37
N THR A 40 -0.05 -13.90 -8.16
CA THR A 40 -1.37 -13.89 -7.57
C THR A 40 -1.38 -13.05 -6.31
N GLY A 41 -2.35 -12.15 -6.19
CA GLY A 41 -2.59 -11.33 -5.01
C GLY A 41 -3.96 -11.60 -4.42
N GLY A 42 -4.08 -11.45 -3.10
CA GLY A 42 -5.36 -11.42 -2.43
C GLY A 42 -5.87 -9.99 -2.33
N GLU A 43 -7.15 -9.75 -2.60
CA GLU A 43 -7.78 -8.49 -2.24
C GLU A 43 -8.19 -8.54 -0.77
N TRP A 44 -7.73 -7.57 0.02
CA TRP A 44 -8.11 -7.41 1.40
C TRP A 44 -8.45 -5.94 1.67
N ASN A 45 -9.58 -5.72 2.34
CA ASN A 45 -10.02 -4.39 2.73
C ASN A 45 -10.37 -4.37 4.22
N ASP A 46 -9.54 -3.74 5.03
CA ASP A 46 -9.77 -3.62 6.48
C ASP A 46 -11.10 -2.96 6.81
N ASN A 47 -11.56 -2.03 5.97
CA ASN A 47 -12.84 -1.37 6.17
C ASN A 47 -14.04 -2.28 5.94
N GLU A 48 -13.94 -3.28 5.08
CA GLU A 48 -14.95 -4.32 4.89
C GLU A 48 -14.81 -5.43 5.94
N ASN A 49 -13.65 -5.55 6.58
CA ASN A 49 -13.32 -6.50 7.63
C ASN A 49 -13.06 -5.81 8.97
N TRP A 50 -13.81 -4.76 9.28
CA TRP A 50 -13.59 -3.89 10.44
C TRP A 50 -13.64 -4.60 11.78
N ASP A 51 -14.47 -5.62 11.94
CA ASP A 51 -14.53 -6.42 13.17
C ASP A 51 -13.24 -7.24 13.35
N PHE A 52 -12.66 -7.75 12.25
CA PHE A 52 -11.37 -8.44 12.30
C PHE A 52 -10.27 -7.45 12.69
N TRP A 53 -10.20 -6.28 12.06
CA TRP A 53 -9.26 -5.21 12.42
C TRP A 53 -9.31 -4.91 13.93
N ASN A 54 -10.50 -4.66 14.49
CA ASN A 54 -10.67 -4.39 15.90
C ASN A 54 -10.27 -5.59 16.77
N SER A 55 -10.45 -6.81 16.29
CA SER A 55 -10.09 -8.03 17.03
C SER A 55 -8.58 -8.19 17.21
N LEU A 56 -7.76 -7.64 16.32
CA LEU A 56 -6.30 -7.65 16.44
C LEU A 56 -5.82 -6.95 17.71
N TYR A 57 -6.56 -5.95 18.18
CA TYR A 57 -6.23 -5.14 19.35
C TYR A 57 -7.00 -5.54 20.61
N SER A 58 -7.79 -6.59 20.54
CA SER A 58 -8.51 -7.10 21.71
C SER A 58 -7.63 -8.00 22.55
N SER A 59 -7.73 -7.89 23.88
CA SER A 59 -6.96 -8.69 24.83
C SER A 59 -7.20 -10.21 24.73
N SER A 60 -8.29 -10.63 24.07
CA SER A 60 -8.66 -12.03 23.90
C SER A 60 -7.96 -12.73 22.71
N ASN A 61 -7.37 -11.97 21.80
CA ASN A 61 -6.67 -12.50 20.62
C ASN A 61 -5.18 -12.11 20.66
N TYR A 62 -4.77 -11.24 19.76
CA TYR A 62 -3.39 -10.77 19.62
C TYR A 62 -3.11 -9.54 20.50
N GLY A 63 -4.11 -9.06 21.23
CA GLY A 63 -4.13 -7.73 21.86
C GLY A 63 -3.06 -7.48 22.90
N ALA A 64 -2.52 -8.51 23.56
CA ALA A 64 -1.42 -8.32 24.49
C ALA A 64 -0.16 -7.77 23.79
N ASP A 65 0.08 -8.22 22.54
CA ASP A 65 1.25 -7.82 21.77
C ASP A 65 0.97 -6.61 20.87
N TRP A 66 -0.26 -6.45 20.38
CA TRP A 66 -0.63 -5.46 19.37
C TRP A 66 -1.27 -4.18 19.92
N ALA A 67 -1.94 -4.24 21.07
CA ALA A 67 -2.60 -3.05 21.64
C ALA A 67 -1.63 -1.88 21.87
N GLY A 68 -0.37 -2.16 22.22
CA GLY A 68 0.66 -1.14 22.40
C GLY A 68 1.07 -0.41 21.11
N TYR A 69 0.86 -1.03 19.95
CA TYR A 69 1.22 -0.40 18.68
C TYR A 69 0.29 0.74 18.29
N LEU A 70 -0.99 0.67 18.62
CA LEU A 70 -1.93 1.80 18.40
C LEU A 70 -1.43 3.08 19.07
N GLU A 71 -0.97 2.97 20.32
CA GLU A 71 -0.42 4.11 21.06
C GLU A 71 0.96 4.54 20.49
N THR A 72 1.82 3.58 20.18
CA THR A 72 3.16 3.83 19.65
C THR A 72 3.11 4.55 18.31
N TRP A 73 2.26 4.08 17.41
CA TRP A 73 2.11 4.67 16.08
C TRP A 73 1.16 5.85 16.03
N ARG A 74 0.40 6.08 17.10
CA ARG A 74 -0.59 7.16 17.21
C ARG A 74 -1.54 7.20 16.02
N THR A 75 -2.01 6.03 15.61
CA THR A 75 -2.87 5.88 14.42
C THR A 75 -4.21 6.57 14.58
N GLY A 76 -4.71 6.73 15.83
CA GLY A 76 -5.99 7.38 16.10
C GLY A 76 -7.18 6.70 15.39
N MET A 77 -7.14 5.38 15.24
CA MET A 77 -8.11 4.62 14.45
C MET A 77 -8.96 3.67 15.28
N GLU A 78 -9.24 4.00 16.54
CA GLU A 78 -10.10 3.16 17.39
C GLU A 78 -11.58 3.24 17.00
N TYR A 79 -11.99 4.37 16.42
CA TYR A 79 -13.34 4.57 15.90
C TYR A 79 -13.33 5.03 14.45
N ARG A 80 -14.41 4.72 13.76
CA ARG A 80 -14.59 4.99 12.34
C ARG A 80 -16.02 5.44 12.04
N ALA A 81 -16.16 6.46 11.16
CA ALA A 81 -17.37 6.69 10.39
C ALA A 81 -17.19 6.10 8.99
N ALA A 82 -17.97 5.09 8.63
CA ALA A 82 -18.06 4.58 7.26
C ALA A 82 -19.24 5.27 6.58
N VAL A 83 -18.98 6.48 6.05
CA VAL A 83 -20.01 7.32 5.43
C VAL A 83 -20.29 6.83 4.03
N THR A 84 -21.59 6.69 3.69
CA THR A 84 -22.04 6.47 2.32
C THR A 84 -22.74 7.73 1.82
N VAL A 85 -22.35 8.27 0.67
CA VAL A 85 -22.96 9.42 0.04
C VAL A 85 -23.70 9.00 -1.23
N ARG A 86 -24.99 9.34 -1.31
CA ARG A 86 -25.85 9.09 -2.47
C ARG A 86 -26.47 10.37 -2.98
N ASP A 87 -26.87 10.38 -4.22
CA ASP A 87 -27.71 11.43 -4.77
C ASP A 87 -29.20 11.16 -4.50
N SER A 88 -30.08 12.07 -4.90
CA SER A 88 -31.52 11.95 -4.74
C SER A 88 -32.16 10.78 -5.50
N SER A 89 -31.44 10.17 -6.45
CA SER A 89 -31.86 8.96 -7.17
C SER A 89 -31.42 7.67 -6.48
N GLY A 90 -30.56 7.77 -5.45
CA GLY A 90 -29.95 6.65 -4.75
C GLY A 90 -28.63 6.19 -5.38
N ALA A 91 -28.13 6.87 -6.41
CA ALA A 91 -26.85 6.55 -7.03
C ALA A 91 -25.68 7.00 -6.13
N ALA A 92 -24.59 6.25 -6.16
CA ALA A 92 -23.37 6.58 -5.41
C ALA A 92 -22.76 7.88 -5.91
N VAL A 93 -22.35 8.76 -4.99
CA VAL A 93 -21.65 10.00 -5.32
C VAL A 93 -20.16 9.82 -5.07
N SER A 94 -19.39 9.74 -6.14
CA SER A 94 -17.93 9.64 -6.11
C SER A 94 -17.28 11.03 -6.13
N GLY A 95 -16.15 11.19 -5.46
CA GLY A 95 -15.40 12.44 -5.43
C GLY A 95 -15.97 13.53 -4.50
N ALA A 96 -16.97 13.20 -3.66
CA ALA A 96 -17.46 14.10 -2.63
C ALA A 96 -16.50 14.14 -1.44
N LYS A 97 -16.14 15.33 -0.96
CA LYS A 97 -15.35 15.50 0.25
C LYS A 97 -16.26 15.46 1.47
N VAL A 98 -16.06 14.48 2.31
CA VAL A 98 -16.75 14.33 3.60
C VAL A 98 -15.82 14.81 4.70
N SER A 99 -16.30 15.68 5.59
CA SER A 99 -15.55 16.16 6.76
C SER A 99 -16.37 15.97 8.03
N GLY A 100 -15.74 15.56 9.12
CA GLY A 100 -16.35 15.36 10.43
C GLY A 100 -15.30 14.83 11.42
N MET A 101 -15.57 14.92 12.71
CA MET A 101 -14.66 14.41 13.75
C MET A 101 -13.21 14.93 13.64
N GLY A 102 -13.02 16.15 13.14
CA GLY A 102 -11.69 16.74 12.96
C GLY A 102 -10.89 16.23 11.75
N THR A 103 -11.46 15.34 10.94
CA THR A 103 -10.80 14.74 9.78
C THR A 103 -11.65 14.85 8.51
N SER A 104 -11.08 14.48 7.36
CA SER A 104 -11.83 14.46 6.09
C SER A 104 -11.34 13.36 5.17
N ALA A 105 -12.23 12.87 4.30
CA ALA A 105 -11.93 11.91 3.25
C ALA A 105 -12.78 12.20 2.00
N VAL A 106 -12.39 11.62 0.87
CA VAL A 106 -13.14 11.75 -0.40
C VAL A 106 -13.82 10.41 -0.68
N THR A 107 -15.06 10.47 -1.17
CA THR A 107 -15.81 9.26 -1.49
C THR A 107 -15.21 8.53 -2.70
N ASP A 108 -15.15 7.22 -2.60
CA ASP A 108 -14.78 6.30 -3.68
C ASP A 108 -15.90 6.15 -4.75
N ASN A 109 -15.70 5.27 -5.71
CA ASN A 109 -16.70 4.96 -6.76
C ASN A 109 -17.98 4.29 -6.25
N LYS A 110 -17.99 3.78 -5.00
CA LYS A 110 -19.17 3.25 -4.32
C LYS A 110 -19.88 4.31 -3.47
N GLY A 111 -19.37 5.55 -3.47
CA GLY A 111 -19.83 6.66 -2.65
C GLY A 111 -19.41 6.57 -1.20
N ARG A 112 -18.37 5.82 -0.85
CA ARG A 112 -17.91 5.59 0.52
C ARG A 112 -16.73 6.46 0.87
N ALA A 113 -16.75 7.03 2.07
CA ALA A 113 -15.63 7.73 2.70
C ALA A 113 -15.46 7.23 4.13
N TYR A 114 -14.22 7.03 4.55
CA TYR A 114 -13.89 6.55 5.89
C TYR A 114 -13.14 7.62 6.66
N LEU A 115 -13.72 8.05 7.79
CA LEU A 115 -13.13 9.00 8.70
C LEU A 115 -12.77 8.27 10.01
N PHE A 116 -11.57 8.52 10.53
CA PHE A 116 -11.07 7.84 11.72
C PHE A 116 -10.75 8.84 12.82
N TRP A 117 -10.95 8.43 14.07
CA TRP A 117 -10.58 9.22 15.24
C TRP A 117 -10.20 8.34 16.43
N ALA A 118 -9.41 8.94 17.33
CA ALA A 118 -9.01 8.30 18.55
C ALA A 118 -10.17 8.29 19.58
N LYS A 119 -10.19 7.28 20.44
CA LYS A 119 -11.17 7.22 21.54
C LYS A 119 -11.11 8.43 22.46
N SER A 120 -9.91 9.00 22.64
CA SER A 120 -9.69 10.20 23.46
C SER A 120 -10.29 11.48 22.86
N GLU A 121 -10.57 11.47 21.56
CA GLU A 121 -11.16 12.62 20.83
C GLU A 121 -12.69 12.59 20.81
N MET A 122 -13.28 11.52 21.32
CA MET A 122 -14.72 11.37 21.34
C MET A 122 -15.33 12.10 22.55
N SER A 123 -16.13 13.12 22.26
CA SER A 123 -16.93 13.83 23.27
C SER A 123 -18.27 13.13 23.58
N GLY A 124 -18.74 12.35 22.62
CA GLY A 124 -20.09 11.75 22.61
C GLY A 124 -21.20 12.77 22.38
N GLY A 125 -22.20 12.42 21.61
CA GLY A 125 -23.35 13.27 21.33
C GLY A 125 -23.53 13.60 19.86
N ALA A 126 -24.18 14.74 19.61
CA ALA A 126 -24.45 15.22 18.24
C ALA A 126 -23.20 15.84 17.63
N GLU A 127 -22.81 15.32 16.48
CA GLU A 127 -21.65 15.78 15.72
C GLU A 127 -22.10 16.18 14.30
N GLU A 128 -21.47 17.23 13.76
CA GLU A 128 -21.76 17.71 12.42
C GLU A 128 -20.79 17.10 11.40
N PHE A 129 -21.35 16.61 10.30
CA PHE A 129 -20.64 16.15 9.13
C PHE A 129 -20.99 17.07 7.96
N THR A 130 -20.01 17.47 7.16
CA THR A 130 -20.22 18.24 5.95
C THR A 130 -19.82 17.42 4.73
N VAL A 131 -20.62 17.54 3.66
CA VAL A 131 -20.32 16.94 2.37
C VAL A 131 -20.23 18.06 1.34
N GLU A 132 -19.04 18.18 0.74
CA GLU A 132 -18.77 19.15 -0.33
C GLU A 132 -18.75 18.41 -1.67
N TYR A 133 -19.62 18.81 -2.60
CA TYR A 133 -19.70 18.22 -3.94
C TYR A 133 -20.25 19.20 -4.96
N GLY A 134 -19.66 19.27 -6.16
CA GLY A 134 -20.13 20.13 -7.24
C GLY A 134 -20.22 21.63 -6.88
N GLY A 135 -19.38 22.11 -5.96
CA GLY A 135 -19.40 23.49 -5.47
C GLY A 135 -20.47 23.78 -4.42
N SER A 136 -21.22 22.77 -3.99
CA SER A 136 -22.23 22.88 -2.92
C SER A 136 -21.75 22.17 -1.67
N THR A 137 -22.18 22.67 -0.50
CA THR A 137 -21.92 22.04 0.80
C THR A 137 -23.24 21.75 1.48
N GLN A 138 -23.40 20.53 1.98
CA GLN A 138 -24.54 20.13 2.81
C GLN A 138 -24.02 19.64 4.16
N THR A 139 -24.79 19.91 5.22
CA THR A 139 -24.46 19.54 6.60
C THR A 139 -25.45 18.51 7.10
N PHE A 140 -24.93 17.50 7.77
CA PHE A 140 -25.69 16.40 8.38
C PHE A 140 -25.30 16.30 9.86
N THR A 141 -26.25 15.90 10.70
CA THR A 141 -26.00 15.74 12.13
C THR A 141 -26.21 14.29 12.51
N GLU A 142 -25.21 13.68 13.13
CA GLU A 142 -25.25 12.29 13.61
C GLU A 142 -24.97 12.22 15.09
N THR A 143 -25.52 11.21 15.76
CA THR A 143 -25.17 10.90 17.15
C THR A 143 -24.01 9.94 17.19
N VAL A 144 -22.86 10.43 17.68
CA VAL A 144 -21.61 9.66 17.73
C VAL A 144 -21.28 9.26 19.16
N ASN A 145 -21.36 7.95 19.46
CA ASN A 145 -20.98 7.36 20.74
C ASN A 145 -19.97 6.20 20.55
N GLY A 146 -19.38 6.10 19.37
CA GLY A 146 -18.49 5.05 18.91
C GLY A 146 -18.34 5.09 17.40
N GLY A 147 -18.04 3.97 16.75
CA GLY A 147 -18.10 3.87 15.29
C GLY A 147 -19.53 4.01 14.77
N ILE A 148 -19.69 4.63 13.59
CA ILE A 148 -20.99 4.84 12.93
C ILE A 148 -20.89 4.52 11.43
N GLU A 149 -22.05 4.23 10.81
CA GLU A 149 -22.16 3.98 9.37
C GLU A 149 -23.33 4.78 8.77
N PRO A 150 -23.22 6.13 8.70
CA PRO A 150 -24.29 6.98 8.20
C PRO A 150 -24.40 6.97 6.68
N GLU A 151 -25.63 7.15 6.17
CA GLU A 151 -25.89 7.40 4.78
C GLU A 151 -26.40 8.83 4.58
N PHE A 152 -25.73 9.63 3.76
CA PHE A 152 -26.08 11.00 3.44
C PHE A 152 -26.60 11.09 2.02
N THR A 153 -27.77 11.73 1.86
CA THR A 153 -28.36 11.95 0.55
C THR A 153 -28.19 13.42 0.15
N LEU A 154 -27.52 13.67 -0.97
CA LEU A 154 -27.33 14.99 -1.52
C LEU A 154 -28.48 15.37 -2.45
N ASP A 155 -28.96 16.60 -2.32
CA ASP A 155 -29.94 17.15 -3.23
C ASP A 155 -29.29 17.58 -4.55
N GLY A 156 -29.78 17.00 -5.66
CA GLY A 156 -29.41 17.47 -7.01
C GLY A 156 -27.98 17.11 -7.46
N ALA A 157 -27.33 16.17 -6.79
CA ALA A 157 -26.04 15.68 -7.24
C ALA A 157 -26.18 14.91 -8.57
N ALA A 158 -25.31 15.23 -9.53
CA ALA A 158 -25.18 14.45 -10.75
C ALA A 158 -24.06 13.42 -10.58
N GLU A 159 -24.21 12.23 -11.20
CA GLU A 159 -23.11 11.27 -11.25
C GLU A 159 -21.89 11.88 -11.95
N PRO A 160 -20.70 11.81 -11.35
CA PRO A 160 -19.50 12.22 -12.04
C PRO A 160 -19.18 11.17 -13.12
N VAL A 161 -19.06 11.61 -14.35
CA VAL A 161 -18.49 10.77 -15.41
C VAL A 161 -16.97 10.78 -15.22
N PRO A 162 -16.31 9.63 -15.00
CA PRO A 162 -14.85 9.58 -14.94
C PRO A 162 -14.24 10.20 -16.18
N LYS A 163 -13.37 11.19 -16.01
CA LYS A 163 -12.70 11.87 -17.14
C LYS A 163 -11.44 11.10 -17.56
N SER A 164 -10.75 10.54 -16.61
CA SER A 164 -9.50 9.80 -16.80
C SER A 164 -9.31 8.78 -15.68
N LEU A 165 -8.41 7.84 -15.91
CA LEU A 165 -7.94 6.88 -14.92
C LEU A 165 -6.42 7.01 -14.81
N ASP A 166 -5.92 7.29 -13.61
CA ASP A 166 -4.51 7.24 -13.28
C ASP A 166 -4.23 5.97 -12.49
N LEU A 167 -3.33 5.15 -13.01
CA LEU A 167 -2.83 3.94 -12.36
C LEU A 167 -1.37 4.13 -11.99
N MET A 168 -1.06 4.08 -10.70
CA MET A 168 0.32 4.08 -10.23
C MET A 168 0.69 2.70 -9.68
N ILE A 169 1.85 2.22 -10.09
CA ILE A 169 2.52 1.06 -9.51
C ILE A 169 3.73 1.60 -8.75
N MET A 170 3.82 1.29 -7.47
CA MET A 170 4.97 1.59 -6.63
C MET A 170 5.59 0.25 -6.21
N CYS A 171 6.71 -0.10 -6.80
CA CYS A 171 7.33 -1.42 -6.69
C CYS A 171 8.60 -1.36 -5.84
N ASP A 172 8.74 -2.33 -4.95
CA ASP A 172 10.00 -2.63 -4.30
C ASP A 172 11.02 -3.11 -5.33
N ALA A 173 12.24 -2.61 -5.27
CA ALA A 173 13.36 -2.99 -6.13
C ALA A 173 14.61 -3.31 -5.31
N THR A 174 14.44 -3.74 -4.05
CA THR A 174 15.54 -4.26 -3.23
C THR A 174 16.02 -5.62 -3.72
N GLY A 175 17.15 -6.10 -3.21
CA GLY A 175 17.84 -7.27 -3.74
C GLY A 175 17.01 -8.55 -3.80
N SER A 176 16.04 -8.72 -2.91
CA SER A 176 15.15 -9.87 -2.86
C SER A 176 14.10 -9.90 -3.99
N MET A 177 13.90 -8.81 -4.73
CA MET A 177 12.82 -8.64 -5.71
C MET A 177 13.21 -9.00 -7.17
N GLY A 178 14.30 -9.77 -7.35
CA GLY A 178 14.84 -10.02 -8.69
C GLY A 178 13.91 -10.76 -9.63
N ASP A 179 13.29 -11.83 -9.17
CA ASP A 179 12.34 -12.65 -9.91
C ASP A 179 10.97 -11.97 -10.02
N GLU A 180 10.52 -11.26 -8.99
CA GLU A 180 9.26 -10.52 -9.02
C GLU A 180 9.26 -9.42 -10.10
N LEU A 181 10.38 -8.74 -10.29
CA LEU A 181 10.51 -7.72 -11.33
C LEU A 181 10.35 -8.31 -12.74
N GLU A 182 10.87 -9.51 -13.00
CA GLU A 182 10.69 -10.20 -14.29
C GLU A 182 9.23 -10.56 -14.54
N TYR A 183 8.51 -11.05 -13.52
CA TYR A 183 7.07 -11.33 -13.61
C TYR A 183 6.25 -10.04 -13.80
N LEU A 184 6.62 -8.96 -13.11
CA LEU A 184 5.90 -7.69 -13.17
C LEU A 184 5.87 -7.09 -14.58
N VAL A 185 6.92 -7.29 -15.39
CA VAL A 185 6.94 -6.87 -16.81
C VAL A 185 5.77 -7.50 -17.56
N CYS A 186 5.59 -8.81 -17.42
CA CYS A 186 4.53 -9.56 -18.10
C CYS A 186 3.14 -9.21 -17.56
N GLU A 187 3.02 -9.10 -16.23
CA GLU A 187 1.75 -8.78 -15.57
C GLU A 187 1.28 -7.37 -15.90
N LEU A 188 2.17 -6.39 -15.92
CA LEU A 188 1.80 -5.00 -16.21
C LEU A 188 1.19 -4.87 -17.62
N GLU A 189 1.78 -5.51 -18.62
CA GLU A 189 1.27 -5.49 -19.99
C GLU A 189 -0.15 -6.06 -20.06
N ASP A 190 -0.39 -7.20 -19.40
CA ASP A 190 -1.73 -7.84 -19.35
C ASP A 190 -2.73 -6.96 -18.58
N VAL A 191 -2.40 -6.53 -17.37
CA VAL A 191 -3.28 -5.70 -16.53
C VAL A 191 -3.71 -4.43 -17.25
N VAL A 192 -2.77 -3.71 -17.85
CA VAL A 192 -3.08 -2.46 -18.56
C VAL A 192 -3.87 -2.70 -19.83
N THR A 193 -3.55 -3.77 -20.56
CA THR A 193 -4.31 -4.14 -21.75
C THR A 193 -5.76 -4.45 -21.38
N ARG A 194 -6.01 -5.18 -20.30
CA ARG A 194 -7.35 -5.50 -19.79
C ARG A 194 -8.08 -4.25 -19.32
N ILE A 195 -7.44 -3.39 -18.50
CA ILE A 195 -8.02 -2.13 -18.04
C ILE A 195 -8.47 -1.27 -19.24
N ARG A 196 -7.61 -1.13 -20.25
CA ARG A 196 -7.94 -0.35 -21.45
C ARG A 196 -9.07 -0.98 -22.26
N SER A 197 -9.12 -2.30 -22.37
CA SER A 197 -10.17 -2.99 -23.13
C SER A 197 -11.53 -2.89 -22.44
N GLU A 198 -11.55 -2.96 -21.13
CA GLU A 198 -12.77 -2.86 -20.32
C GLU A 198 -13.28 -1.42 -20.19
N ASN A 199 -12.37 -0.44 -20.30
CA ASN A 199 -12.63 0.99 -20.14
C ASN A 199 -12.24 1.81 -21.37
N ALA A 200 -12.58 1.35 -22.57
CA ALA A 200 -12.12 1.91 -23.85
C ALA A 200 -12.42 3.41 -24.05
N ASN A 201 -13.40 3.95 -23.31
CA ASN A 201 -13.80 5.37 -23.39
C ASN A 201 -13.19 6.23 -22.27
N VAL A 202 -12.36 5.65 -21.39
CA VAL A 202 -11.71 6.33 -20.29
C VAL A 202 -10.21 6.46 -20.58
N PRO A 203 -9.69 7.67 -20.85
CA PRO A 203 -8.24 7.86 -21.00
C PRO A 203 -7.52 7.35 -19.76
N THR A 204 -6.53 6.49 -19.95
CA THR A 204 -5.76 5.89 -18.86
C THR A 204 -4.31 6.32 -18.94
N ARG A 205 -3.76 6.84 -17.84
CA ARG A 205 -2.34 7.13 -17.68
C ARG A 205 -1.75 6.15 -16.65
N ILE A 206 -0.48 5.83 -16.81
CA ILE A 206 0.24 4.88 -15.95
C ILE A 206 1.51 5.56 -15.47
N SER A 207 1.83 5.36 -14.22
CA SER A 207 3.12 5.68 -13.62
C SER A 207 3.66 4.44 -12.92
N VAL A 208 4.89 4.08 -13.19
CA VAL A 208 5.57 2.95 -12.52
C VAL A 208 6.79 3.48 -11.82
N ASN A 209 6.82 3.34 -10.51
CA ASN A 209 7.86 3.91 -9.66
C ASN A 209 8.48 2.80 -8.82
N PHE A 210 9.72 3.00 -8.41
CA PHE A 210 10.48 2.00 -7.67
C PHE A 210 11.03 2.60 -6.39
N TYR A 211 11.10 1.80 -5.34
CA TYR A 211 11.77 2.21 -4.12
C TYR A 211 12.76 1.15 -3.65
N ARG A 212 13.74 1.59 -2.88
CA ARG A 212 14.73 0.81 -2.16
C ARG A 212 14.83 1.34 -0.73
N ASP A 213 15.95 1.11 -0.08
CA ASP A 213 16.14 1.59 1.28
C ASP A 213 17.02 2.85 1.36
N GLU A 214 17.04 3.45 2.57
CA GLU A 214 17.90 4.58 2.89
C GLU A 214 19.37 4.17 2.78
N GLY A 215 20.12 4.91 1.97
CA GLY A 215 21.53 4.63 1.73
C GLY A 215 21.85 3.86 0.45
N ASP A 216 20.85 3.32 -0.23
CA ASP A 216 20.99 2.71 -1.55
C ASP A 216 21.26 3.76 -2.65
N GLU A 217 21.43 3.30 -3.90
CA GLU A 217 21.62 4.19 -5.06
C GLU A 217 20.52 5.24 -5.16
N TYR A 218 19.29 4.85 -4.81
CA TYR A 218 18.13 5.74 -4.70
C TYR A 218 17.16 5.21 -3.63
N VAL A 219 16.42 6.10 -3.00
CA VAL A 219 15.32 5.72 -2.11
C VAL A 219 14.02 5.57 -2.90
N VAL A 220 13.72 6.55 -3.78
CA VAL A 220 12.58 6.46 -4.71
C VAL A 220 13.05 6.91 -6.09
N ARG A 221 12.72 6.11 -7.12
CA ARG A 221 12.92 6.43 -8.52
C ARG A 221 11.57 6.65 -9.17
N GLU A 222 11.27 7.92 -9.47
CA GLU A 222 9.97 8.34 -9.97
C GLU A 222 9.93 8.41 -11.49
N TYR A 223 8.81 7.96 -12.06
CA TYR A 223 8.48 8.12 -13.47
C TYR A 223 7.13 8.85 -13.60
N PRO A 224 7.01 9.82 -14.52
CA PRO A 224 5.76 10.57 -14.68
C PRO A 224 4.63 9.69 -15.22
N PHE A 225 3.38 10.08 -14.96
CA PHE A 225 2.25 9.47 -15.63
C PHE A 225 2.35 9.57 -17.15
N THR A 226 2.15 8.46 -17.84
CA THR A 226 2.21 8.36 -19.29
C THR A 226 1.02 7.57 -19.85
N THR A 227 0.62 7.90 -21.08
CA THR A 227 -0.32 7.07 -21.88
C THR A 227 0.42 6.03 -22.73
N ASP A 228 1.75 6.08 -22.75
CA ASP A 228 2.60 5.15 -23.48
C ASP A 228 2.94 3.93 -22.62
N LEU A 229 2.23 2.83 -22.87
CA LEU A 229 2.47 1.57 -22.18
C LEU A 229 3.89 1.03 -22.42
N ALA A 230 4.41 1.19 -23.63
CA ALA A 230 5.74 0.68 -23.94
C ALA A 230 6.82 1.39 -23.11
N ALA A 231 6.64 2.70 -22.86
CA ALA A 231 7.53 3.44 -21.96
C ALA A 231 7.45 2.93 -20.52
N ALA A 232 6.25 2.60 -20.03
CA ALA A 232 6.07 2.04 -18.69
C ALA A 232 6.72 0.64 -18.56
N VAL A 233 6.51 -0.24 -19.52
CA VAL A 233 7.13 -1.58 -19.56
C VAL A 233 8.67 -1.45 -19.64
N THR A 234 9.19 -0.52 -20.45
CA THR A 234 10.64 -0.26 -20.55
C THR A 234 11.19 0.19 -19.20
N ALA A 235 10.48 1.08 -18.48
CA ALA A 235 10.91 1.54 -17.17
C ALA A 235 11.05 0.38 -16.16
N ILE A 236 10.21 -0.65 -16.23
CA ILE A 236 10.35 -1.85 -15.40
C ILE A 236 11.53 -2.71 -15.87
N SER A 237 11.61 -3.00 -17.17
CA SER A 237 12.65 -3.88 -17.73
C SER A 237 14.08 -3.35 -17.55
N GLU A 238 14.25 -2.06 -17.33
CA GLU A 238 15.52 -1.41 -17.03
C GLU A 238 15.87 -1.44 -15.53
N GLN A 239 14.94 -1.88 -14.66
CA GLN A 239 15.22 -1.98 -13.24
C GLN A 239 16.02 -3.25 -12.94
N THR A 240 16.87 -3.13 -11.92
CA THR A 240 17.59 -4.25 -11.33
C THR A 240 17.27 -4.28 -9.84
N ALA A 241 17.04 -5.46 -9.31
CA ALA A 241 16.96 -5.65 -7.87
C ALA A 241 18.36 -5.49 -7.27
N ASP A 242 18.52 -4.58 -6.33
CA ASP A 242 19.77 -4.34 -5.62
C ASP A 242 19.53 -3.53 -4.35
N GLY A 243 20.48 -3.56 -3.40
CA GLY A 243 20.34 -2.85 -2.15
C GLY A 243 19.43 -3.58 -1.14
N GLY A 244 18.86 -2.83 -0.20
CA GLY A 244 18.11 -3.37 0.92
C GLY A 244 19.03 -4.10 1.90
N GLY A 245 19.67 -3.38 2.83
CA GLY A 245 20.66 -3.95 3.77
C GLY A 245 20.05 -4.44 5.06
N ASP A 246 18.85 -4.00 5.39
CA ASP A 246 18.13 -4.34 6.62
C ASP A 246 16.60 -4.38 6.38
N THR A 247 15.83 -4.51 7.44
CA THR A 247 14.37 -4.41 7.45
C THR A 247 13.95 -3.42 8.53
N PRO A 248 13.00 -2.52 8.27
CA PRO A 248 12.13 -2.37 7.08
C PRO A 248 12.73 -1.46 6.00
N GLU A 249 12.32 -1.71 4.75
CA GLU A 249 12.61 -0.85 3.61
C GLU A 249 11.91 0.53 3.68
N ALA A 250 12.29 1.48 2.81
CA ALA A 250 11.78 2.86 2.86
C ALA A 250 10.34 3.03 2.30
N VAL A 251 9.42 2.12 2.67
CA VAL A 251 8.01 2.12 2.24
C VAL A 251 7.32 3.44 2.52
N HIS A 252 7.58 4.06 3.68
CA HIS A 252 6.96 5.32 4.06
C HIS A 252 7.34 6.48 3.13
N THR A 253 8.59 6.49 2.65
CA THR A 253 9.08 7.48 1.69
C THR A 253 8.45 7.24 0.31
N ALA A 254 8.33 5.99 -0.10
CA ALA A 254 7.64 5.59 -1.32
C ALA A 254 6.16 6.02 -1.33
N LEU A 255 5.42 5.75 -0.26
CA LEU A 255 4.02 6.17 -0.13
C LEU A 255 3.87 7.70 -0.12
N LYS A 256 4.78 8.42 0.53
CA LYS A 256 4.78 9.89 0.52
C LYS A 256 5.02 10.44 -0.89
N SER A 257 5.95 9.86 -1.65
CA SER A 257 6.17 10.18 -3.05
C SER A 257 4.91 9.91 -3.88
N ALA A 258 4.30 8.74 -3.73
CA ALA A 258 3.09 8.34 -4.45
C ALA A 258 1.95 9.36 -4.29
N VAL A 259 1.62 9.76 -3.05
CA VAL A 259 0.52 10.73 -2.80
C VAL A 259 0.86 12.15 -3.25
N SER A 260 2.14 12.46 -3.43
CA SER A 260 2.60 13.78 -3.89
C SER A 260 2.77 13.86 -5.41
N HIS A 261 2.55 12.76 -6.12
CA HIS A 261 2.70 12.68 -7.56
C HIS A 261 1.63 13.50 -8.30
N ASN A 262 1.87 13.78 -9.59
CA ASN A 262 0.97 14.64 -10.38
C ASN A 262 -0.26 13.87 -10.91
N TRP A 263 -1.15 13.52 -10.00
CA TRP A 263 -2.45 12.92 -10.30
C TRP A 263 -3.37 13.89 -11.07
N ASP A 264 -4.28 13.37 -11.92
CA ASP A 264 -5.26 14.17 -12.72
C ASP A 264 -6.52 14.51 -11.92
#